data_9998224720d960540bf5c59618a03383
#
_entry.id   9998224720d960540bf5c59618a03383
#
_cell.length_a   1.000
_cell.length_b   1.000
_cell.length_c   1.000
_cell.angle_alpha   90.00
_cell.angle_beta   90.00
_cell.angle_gamma   90.00
#
_symmetry.space_group_name_H-M   'P 1'
#
loop_
_entity.id
_entity.type
_entity.pdbx_description
1 polymer ?
#
loop_
_entity_poly.entity_id
_entity_poly.type
_entity_poly.pdbx_seq_one_letter_code
_entity_poly.pdbx_strand_id
1 'polypeptide(L)'
;MKERFKNSKYFLMILIASTIISLPLLKSNIYVYFDDGIQHIGRAYETYLEIQNNGNPKILSNLTNGFGYSWDLFYGPLSTTLILIAKLITGTFINSYKLVLFIGILFSGITMYKFVSNLTKNKITGTIAGILYMTMPYHLNDMYIRNALGEFLSYIFIPLVFLGMYKLFNKEKGEWTLTLGAVRINIYT
;
A
#
# COMPACT_ATOMS: atom_id res chain seq x y z
N MET A 1 15.94 27.25 3.13
CA MET A 1 16.33 26.22 4.13
C MET A 1 15.34 26.11 5.29
N LYS A 2 14.93 27.19 5.97
CA LYS A 2 13.97 27.17 7.10
C LYS A 2 12.60 26.53 6.80
N GLU A 3 12.03 26.71 5.60
CA GLU A 3 10.73 26.09 5.23
C GLU A 3 10.82 24.57 5.04
N ARG A 4 11.95 24.06 4.57
CA ARG A 4 12.18 22.62 4.39
C ARG A 4 12.21 21.91 5.74
N PHE A 5 12.85 22.47 6.74
CA PHE A 5 12.85 21.96 8.13
C PHE A 5 11.48 22.08 8.82
N LYS A 6 10.70 23.11 8.50
CA LYS A 6 9.35 23.30 9.08
C LYS A 6 8.35 22.24 8.62
N ASN A 7 8.58 21.63 7.46
CA ASN A 7 7.74 20.53 6.93
C ASN A 7 8.17 19.15 7.41
N SER A 8 9.45 18.97 7.75
CA SER A 8 10.05 17.73 8.18
C SER A 8 9.39 17.17 9.45
N LYS A 9 9.02 18.02 10.40
CA LYS A 9 8.39 17.58 11.66
C LYS A 9 7.03 16.88 11.45
N TYR A 10 6.22 17.35 10.51
CA TYR A 10 4.92 16.75 10.22
C TYR A 10 5.05 15.38 9.57
N PHE A 11 6.01 15.27 8.65
CA PHE A 11 6.37 13.98 8.07
C PHE A 11 6.90 13.01 9.14
N LEU A 12 7.76 13.49 10.05
CA LEU A 12 8.28 12.69 11.15
C LEU A 12 7.15 12.18 12.08
N MET A 13 6.15 13.01 12.37
CA MET A 13 5.00 12.60 13.17
C MET A 13 4.21 11.47 12.49
N ILE A 14 3.99 11.55 11.18
CA ILE A 14 3.31 10.48 10.41
C ILE A 14 4.17 9.22 10.40
N LEU A 15 5.49 9.35 10.21
CA LEU A 15 6.41 8.22 10.23
C LEU A 15 6.43 7.53 11.61
N ILE A 16 6.47 8.29 12.70
CA ILE A 16 6.39 7.72 14.06
C ILE A 16 5.06 7.00 14.25
N ALA A 17 3.94 7.62 13.87
CA ALA A 17 2.63 7.00 14.00
C ALA A 17 2.53 5.70 13.19
N SER A 18 2.97 5.70 11.91
CA SER A 18 2.99 4.49 11.08
C SER A 18 3.88 3.40 11.66
N THR A 19 5.02 3.76 12.25
CA THR A 19 5.91 2.81 12.94
C THR A 19 5.22 2.19 14.14
N ILE A 20 4.58 2.99 14.99
CA ILE A 20 3.83 2.49 16.16
C ILE A 20 2.70 1.55 15.72
N ILE A 21 1.91 1.95 14.73
CA ILE A 21 0.83 1.12 14.17
C ILE A 21 1.39 -0.21 13.67
N SER A 22 2.57 -0.22 13.07
CA SER A 22 3.18 -1.41 12.46
C SER A 22 3.97 -2.28 13.45
N LEU A 23 4.14 -1.90 14.71
CA LEU A 23 4.88 -2.71 15.70
C LEU A 23 4.40 -4.16 15.81
N PRO A 24 3.08 -4.49 15.75
CA PRO A 24 2.64 -5.88 15.77
C PRO A 24 3.18 -6.73 14.62
N LEU A 25 3.53 -6.13 13.47
CA LEU A 25 4.13 -6.85 12.33
C LEU A 25 5.50 -7.44 12.66
N LEU A 26 6.17 -6.96 13.71
CA LEU A 26 7.46 -7.51 14.13
C LEU A 26 7.35 -8.92 14.72
N LYS A 27 6.15 -9.34 15.15
CA LYS A 27 5.91 -10.72 15.57
C LYS A 27 6.25 -11.70 14.45
N SER A 28 7.00 -12.76 14.76
CA SER A 28 7.47 -13.72 13.76
C SER A 28 6.35 -14.51 13.08
N ASN A 29 5.29 -14.79 13.81
CA ASN A 29 4.16 -15.64 13.39
C ASN A 29 2.86 -14.89 13.13
N ILE A 30 2.87 -13.57 12.99
CA ILE A 30 1.63 -12.78 12.82
C ILE A 30 0.87 -13.16 11.53
N TYR A 31 1.59 -13.60 10.50
CA TYR A 31 1.00 -14.02 9.22
C TYR A 31 -0.01 -15.17 9.33
N VAL A 32 0.04 -15.95 10.43
CA VAL A 32 -0.90 -17.04 10.70
C VAL A 32 -2.33 -16.54 10.92
N TYR A 33 -2.46 -15.28 11.30
CA TYR A 33 -3.76 -14.64 11.56
C TYR A 33 -4.31 -13.85 10.35
N PHE A 34 -3.63 -13.90 9.21
CA PHE A 34 -4.02 -13.16 8.02
C PHE A 34 -4.97 -14.01 7.16
N ASP A 35 -6.18 -13.53 6.88
CA ASP A 35 -7.13 -14.24 6.02
C ASP A 35 -6.60 -14.37 4.59
N ASP A 36 -6.49 -13.27 3.85
CA ASP A 36 -5.99 -13.25 2.46
C ASP A 36 -4.47 -13.16 2.35
N GLY A 37 -3.78 -12.80 3.43
CA GLY A 37 -2.33 -12.56 3.43
C GLY A 37 -1.51 -13.76 2.99
N ILE A 38 -1.90 -14.97 3.40
CA ILE A 38 -1.25 -16.22 2.98
C ILE A 38 -1.38 -16.40 1.46
N GLN A 39 -2.54 -16.05 0.88
CA GLN A 39 -2.77 -16.11 -0.56
C GLN A 39 -1.83 -15.17 -1.32
N HIS A 40 -1.67 -13.93 -0.83
CA HIS A 40 -0.76 -12.96 -1.44
C HIS A 40 0.71 -13.39 -1.37
N ILE A 41 1.12 -13.96 -0.22
CA ILE A 41 2.48 -14.49 -0.04
C ILE A 41 2.70 -15.70 -0.97
N GLY A 42 1.75 -16.62 -1.01
CA GLY A 42 1.80 -17.81 -1.87
C GLY A 42 1.91 -17.47 -3.34
N ARG A 43 1.12 -16.51 -3.82
CA ARG A 43 1.20 -16.02 -5.21
C ARG A 43 2.56 -15.42 -5.54
N ALA A 44 3.07 -14.56 -4.66
CA ALA A 44 4.38 -13.98 -4.88
C ALA A 44 5.48 -15.04 -4.92
N TYR A 45 5.36 -16.09 -4.11
CA TYR A 45 6.27 -17.22 -4.11
C TYR A 45 6.19 -18.01 -5.42
N GLU A 46 4.99 -18.40 -5.86
CA GLU A 46 4.80 -19.14 -7.12
C GLU A 46 5.23 -18.31 -8.33
N THR A 47 4.88 -17.00 -8.37
CA THR A 47 5.37 -16.10 -9.44
C THR A 47 6.90 -16.05 -9.48
N TYR A 48 7.54 -16.05 -8.31
CA TYR A 48 9.00 -16.10 -8.22
C TYR A 48 9.56 -17.41 -8.78
N LEU A 49 8.94 -18.55 -8.47
CA LEU A 49 9.36 -19.85 -9.01
C LEU A 49 9.21 -19.91 -10.53
N GLU A 50 8.09 -19.40 -11.08
CA GLU A 50 7.91 -19.33 -12.52
C GLU A 50 9.02 -18.50 -13.21
N ILE A 51 9.37 -17.35 -12.62
CA ILE A 51 10.46 -16.51 -13.13
C ILE A 51 11.81 -17.27 -13.09
N GLN A 52 12.09 -18.00 -11.99
CA GLN A 52 13.34 -18.77 -11.85
C GLN A 52 13.43 -19.93 -12.83
N ASN A 53 12.32 -20.56 -13.14
CA ASN A 53 12.24 -21.70 -14.06
C ASN A 53 12.02 -21.29 -15.53
N ASN A 54 12.15 -19.99 -15.86
CA ASN A 54 11.85 -19.44 -17.18
C ASN A 54 10.42 -19.75 -17.68
N GLY A 55 9.49 -19.97 -16.72
CA GLY A 55 8.08 -20.15 -16.99
C GLY A 55 7.36 -18.82 -17.24
N ASN A 56 6.04 -18.89 -17.38
CA ASN A 56 5.21 -17.71 -17.57
C ASN A 56 4.75 -17.18 -16.20
N PRO A 57 5.24 -16.03 -15.69
CA PRO A 57 4.87 -15.49 -14.38
C PRO A 57 3.39 -15.13 -14.24
N LYS A 58 2.63 -15.14 -15.33
CA LYS A 58 1.17 -14.93 -15.33
C LYS A 58 0.38 -16.21 -15.09
N ILE A 59 1.04 -17.37 -15.16
CA ILE A 59 0.42 -18.69 -14.97
C ILE A 59 1.17 -19.37 -13.83
N LEU A 60 0.50 -19.55 -12.70
CA LEU A 60 1.08 -20.21 -11.52
C LEU A 60 0.90 -21.73 -11.66
N SER A 61 1.87 -22.39 -12.32
CA SER A 61 1.77 -23.77 -12.79
C SER A 61 1.55 -24.81 -11.68
N ASN A 62 2.09 -24.56 -10.48
CA ASN A 62 1.98 -25.49 -9.35
C ASN A 62 0.65 -25.37 -8.58
N LEU A 63 -0.12 -24.30 -8.82
CA LEU A 63 -1.40 -24.13 -8.14
C LEU A 63 -2.45 -25.10 -8.70
N THR A 64 -3.50 -25.34 -7.92
CA THR A 64 -4.64 -26.18 -8.32
C THR A 64 -4.21 -27.60 -8.69
N ASN A 65 -3.39 -28.23 -7.84
CA ASN A 65 -2.86 -29.59 -8.04
C ASN A 65 -2.12 -29.78 -9.39
N GLY A 66 -1.41 -28.75 -9.85
CA GLY A 66 -0.65 -28.80 -11.09
C GLY A 66 -1.44 -28.47 -12.38
N PHE A 67 -2.72 -28.12 -12.25
CA PHE A 67 -3.51 -27.63 -13.41
C PHE A 67 -3.16 -26.19 -13.79
N GLY A 68 -2.50 -25.47 -12.90
CA GLY A 68 -2.15 -24.07 -13.08
C GLY A 68 -3.30 -23.10 -12.83
N TYR A 69 -2.96 -21.83 -12.65
CA TYR A 69 -3.93 -20.76 -12.47
C TYR A 69 -3.42 -19.45 -13.06
N SER A 70 -4.18 -18.89 -14.01
CA SER A 70 -3.85 -17.62 -14.66
C SER A 70 -4.24 -16.44 -13.77
N TRP A 71 -3.47 -16.22 -12.74
CA TRP A 71 -3.76 -15.27 -11.69
C TRP A 71 -3.87 -13.82 -12.16
N ASP A 72 -2.94 -13.37 -12.99
CA ASP A 72 -2.87 -11.98 -13.46
C ASP A 72 -4.09 -11.53 -14.30
N LEU A 73 -4.89 -12.50 -14.78
CA LEU A 73 -6.14 -12.19 -15.50
C LEU A 73 -7.27 -11.76 -14.56
N PHE A 74 -7.20 -12.14 -13.28
CA PHE A 74 -8.28 -11.95 -12.31
C PHE A 74 -7.92 -11.01 -11.18
N TYR A 75 -6.63 -10.69 -11.01
CA TYR A 75 -6.14 -9.84 -9.94
C TYR A 75 -4.95 -9.01 -10.40
N GLY A 76 -4.96 -7.73 -10.09
CA GLY A 76 -3.90 -6.82 -10.52
C GLY A 76 -2.50 -7.25 -10.05
N PRO A 77 -1.48 -7.25 -10.92
CA PRO A 77 -0.14 -7.76 -10.63
C PRO A 77 0.66 -6.87 -9.68
N LEU A 78 0.19 -5.66 -9.38
CA LEU A 78 0.99 -4.66 -8.65
C LEU A 78 1.31 -5.11 -7.22
N SER A 79 0.36 -5.74 -6.51
CA SER A 79 0.59 -6.25 -5.15
C SER A 79 1.69 -7.32 -5.12
N THR A 80 1.62 -8.28 -6.04
CA THR A 80 2.63 -9.34 -6.21
C THR A 80 4.00 -8.74 -6.57
N THR A 81 4.02 -7.79 -7.51
CA THR A 81 5.24 -7.10 -7.93
C THR A 81 5.91 -6.36 -6.76
N LEU A 82 5.14 -5.67 -5.92
CA LEU A 82 5.68 -4.98 -4.74
C LEU A 82 6.30 -5.95 -3.74
N ILE A 83 5.69 -7.12 -3.52
CA ILE A 83 6.26 -8.16 -2.66
C ILE A 83 7.57 -8.69 -3.24
N LEU A 84 7.63 -8.94 -4.56
CA LEU A 84 8.85 -9.41 -5.23
C LEU A 84 10.00 -8.38 -5.15
N ILE A 85 9.70 -7.10 -5.37
CA ILE A 85 10.69 -6.02 -5.20
C ILE A 85 11.17 -5.95 -3.74
N ALA A 86 10.25 -6.01 -2.78
CA ALA A 86 10.60 -6.00 -1.37
C ALA A 86 11.47 -7.20 -0.97
N LYS A 87 11.29 -8.36 -1.63
CA LYS A 87 12.10 -9.57 -1.39
C LYS A 87 13.57 -9.37 -1.71
N LEU A 88 13.91 -8.52 -2.68
CA LEU A 88 15.31 -8.18 -2.98
C LEU A 88 16.01 -7.50 -1.79
N ILE A 89 15.26 -6.85 -0.91
CA ILE A 89 15.78 -6.14 0.25
C ILE A 89 15.70 -7.01 1.50
N THR A 90 14.58 -7.70 1.72
CA THR A 90 14.29 -8.42 2.98
C THR A 90 14.73 -9.88 2.97
N GLY A 91 14.97 -10.46 1.79
CA GLY A 91 15.39 -11.86 1.60
C GLY A 91 14.28 -12.90 1.75
N THR A 92 13.17 -12.61 2.45
CA THR A 92 12.07 -13.57 2.69
C THR A 92 10.71 -12.99 2.27
N PHE A 93 9.80 -13.83 1.78
CA PHE A 93 8.46 -13.40 1.35
C PHE A 93 7.62 -12.83 2.49
N ILE A 94 7.73 -13.41 3.68
CA ILE A 94 7.01 -12.95 4.88
C ILE A 94 7.45 -11.53 5.27
N ASN A 95 8.75 -11.27 5.33
CA ASN A 95 9.26 -9.94 5.66
C ASN A 95 8.99 -8.94 4.53
N SER A 96 8.99 -9.39 3.27
CA SER A 96 8.60 -8.56 2.13
C SER A 96 7.16 -8.10 2.24
N TYR A 97 6.26 -9.03 2.58
CA TYR A 97 4.85 -8.72 2.79
C TYR A 97 4.66 -7.71 3.93
N LYS A 98 5.32 -7.92 5.08
CA LYS A 98 5.32 -6.98 6.20
C LYS A 98 5.84 -5.60 5.82
N LEU A 99 6.90 -5.54 5.01
CA LEU A 99 7.45 -4.28 4.50
C LEU A 99 6.45 -3.56 3.58
N VAL A 100 5.75 -4.30 2.72
CA VAL A 100 4.69 -3.72 1.86
C VAL A 100 3.54 -3.16 2.70
N LEU A 101 3.12 -3.86 3.76
CA LEU A 101 2.11 -3.34 4.69
C LEU A 101 2.58 -2.06 5.40
N PHE A 102 3.83 -2.03 5.88
CA PHE A 102 4.40 -0.82 6.49
C PHE A 102 4.44 0.36 5.52
N ILE A 103 4.90 0.12 4.29
CA ILE A 103 4.94 1.14 3.23
C ILE A 103 3.52 1.62 2.90
N GLY A 104 2.55 0.70 2.82
CA GLY A 104 1.16 1.02 2.55
C GLY A 104 0.55 1.97 3.58
N ILE A 105 0.68 1.64 4.87
CA ILE A 105 0.15 2.49 5.94
C ILE A 105 0.86 3.85 6.00
N LEU A 106 2.16 3.89 5.82
CA LEU A 106 2.92 5.14 5.81
C LEU A 106 2.48 6.06 4.67
N PHE A 107 2.39 5.53 3.44
CA PHE A 107 2.01 6.34 2.28
C PHE A 107 0.55 6.77 2.33
N SER A 108 -0.37 5.97 2.87
CA SER A 108 -1.76 6.37 3.06
C SER A 108 -1.87 7.58 4.00
N GLY A 109 -1.12 7.60 5.10
CA GLY A 109 -1.03 8.75 6.00
C GLY A 109 -0.45 10.00 5.32
N ILE A 110 0.60 9.83 4.51
CA ILE A 110 1.25 10.93 3.77
C ILE A 110 0.29 11.54 2.74
N THR A 111 -0.43 10.73 1.99
CA THR A 111 -1.35 11.21 0.95
C THR A 111 -2.55 11.92 1.55
N MET A 112 -3.10 11.40 2.64
CA MET A 112 -4.17 12.08 3.39
C MET A 112 -3.67 13.38 4.02
N TYR A 113 -2.48 13.41 4.62
CA TYR A 113 -1.84 14.63 5.08
C TYR A 113 -1.75 15.68 3.97
N LYS A 114 -1.27 15.29 2.79
CA LYS A 114 -1.16 16.21 1.64
C LYS A 114 -2.53 16.75 1.22
N PHE A 115 -3.53 15.88 1.11
CA PHE A 115 -4.87 16.27 0.71
C PHE A 115 -5.46 17.29 1.70
N VAL A 116 -5.54 16.96 2.98
CA VAL A 116 -6.17 17.82 3.99
C VAL A 116 -5.37 19.08 4.25
N SER A 117 -4.03 19.04 4.20
CA SER A 117 -3.20 20.24 4.33
C SER A 117 -3.43 21.22 3.17
N ASN A 118 -3.65 20.72 1.95
CA ASN A 118 -3.98 21.59 0.81
C ASN A 118 -5.39 22.18 0.93
N LEU A 119 -6.35 21.36 1.37
CA LEU A 119 -7.74 21.77 1.54
C LEU A 119 -7.88 22.86 2.62
N THR A 120 -7.29 22.64 3.80
CA THR A 120 -7.45 23.51 4.98
C THR A 120 -6.38 24.61 5.08
N LYS A 121 -5.35 24.55 4.22
CA LYS A 121 -4.13 25.38 4.31
C LYS A 121 -3.43 25.28 5.67
N ASN A 122 -3.70 24.21 6.43
CA ASN A 122 -3.17 23.97 7.77
C ASN A 122 -2.50 22.60 7.86
N LYS A 123 -1.19 22.59 8.16
CA LYS A 123 -0.37 21.39 8.24
C LYS A 123 -0.66 20.54 9.48
N ILE A 124 -1.06 21.17 10.59
CA ILE A 124 -1.44 20.46 11.82
C ILE A 124 -2.70 19.65 11.56
N THR A 125 -3.72 20.27 10.98
CA THR A 125 -4.97 19.62 10.60
C THR A 125 -4.70 18.46 9.63
N GLY A 126 -3.84 18.65 8.65
CA GLY A 126 -3.41 17.59 7.73
C GLY A 126 -2.73 16.43 8.43
N THR A 127 -1.84 16.70 9.42
CA THR A 127 -1.15 15.65 10.19
C THR A 127 -2.13 14.83 11.02
N ILE A 128 -3.05 15.49 11.71
CA ILE A 128 -4.10 14.82 12.49
C ILE A 128 -4.95 13.94 11.57
N ALA A 129 -5.39 14.48 10.44
CA ALA A 129 -6.17 13.72 9.46
C ALA A 129 -5.40 12.50 8.92
N GLY A 130 -4.10 12.65 8.62
CA GLY A 130 -3.24 11.54 8.20
C GLY A 130 -3.15 10.43 9.24
N ILE A 131 -2.96 10.79 10.52
CA ILE A 131 -2.91 9.81 11.61
C ILE A 131 -4.27 9.13 11.80
N LEU A 132 -5.36 9.89 11.84
CA LEU A 132 -6.71 9.32 11.96
C LEU A 132 -7.05 8.39 10.79
N TYR A 133 -6.62 8.72 9.58
CA TYR A 133 -6.83 7.89 8.40
C TYR A 133 -6.10 6.54 8.49
N MET A 134 -4.86 6.55 8.99
CA MET A 134 -4.11 5.31 9.25
C MET A 134 -4.74 4.44 10.34
N THR A 135 -5.42 5.05 11.33
CA THR A 135 -6.01 4.35 12.48
C THR A 135 -7.50 4.04 12.30
N MET A 136 -8.07 4.29 11.12
CA MET A 136 -9.47 3.93 10.85
C MET A 136 -9.68 2.42 11.06
N PRO A 137 -10.78 2.01 11.75
CA PRO A 137 -11.01 0.60 12.07
C PRO A 137 -10.95 -0.33 10.86
N TYR A 138 -11.55 0.08 9.74
CA TYR A 138 -11.56 -0.72 8.51
C TYR A 138 -10.15 -0.84 7.90
N HIS A 139 -9.35 0.24 7.90
CA HIS A 139 -7.98 0.23 7.41
C HIS A 139 -7.07 -0.69 8.24
N LEU A 140 -7.25 -0.68 9.59
CA LEU A 140 -6.55 -1.61 10.47
C LEU A 140 -7.03 -3.05 10.32
N ASN A 141 -8.33 -3.25 10.06
CA ASN A 141 -8.87 -4.57 9.76
C ASN A 141 -8.25 -5.16 8.48
N ASP A 142 -8.14 -4.35 7.43
CA ASP A 142 -7.46 -4.76 6.19
C ASP A 142 -5.96 -5.01 6.39
N MET A 143 -5.33 -4.32 7.34
CA MET A 143 -3.91 -4.52 7.64
C MET A 143 -3.64 -5.79 8.47
N TYR A 144 -4.52 -6.13 9.42
CA TYR A 144 -4.20 -7.12 10.47
C TYR A 144 -5.09 -8.36 10.48
N ILE A 145 -6.25 -8.32 9.84
CA ILE A 145 -7.21 -9.42 9.84
C ILE A 145 -7.46 -9.88 8.41
N ARG A 146 -8.21 -9.11 7.62
CA ARG A 146 -8.54 -9.47 6.24
C ARG A 146 -7.32 -9.62 5.36
N ASN A 147 -6.39 -8.70 5.48
CA ASN A 147 -5.21 -8.64 4.62
C ASN A 147 -5.54 -8.62 3.11
N ALA A 148 -6.61 -7.93 2.74
CA ALA A 148 -7.00 -7.68 1.36
C ALA A 148 -6.02 -6.64 0.75
N LEU A 149 -4.83 -7.10 0.33
CA LEU A 149 -3.70 -6.23 0.00
C LEU A 149 -4.01 -5.21 -1.10
N GLY A 150 -4.82 -5.57 -2.09
CA GLY A 150 -5.25 -4.66 -3.15
C GLY A 150 -6.07 -3.50 -2.58
N GLU A 151 -7.07 -3.80 -1.77
CA GLU A 151 -7.92 -2.82 -1.09
C GLU A 151 -7.09 -1.96 -0.13
N PHE A 152 -6.25 -2.59 0.70
CA PHE A 152 -5.34 -1.90 1.62
C PHE A 152 -4.42 -0.90 0.90
N LEU A 153 -3.84 -1.26 -0.23
CA LEU A 153 -3.00 -0.36 -1.00
C LEU A 153 -3.78 0.75 -1.70
N SER A 154 -5.08 0.57 -1.97
CA SER A 154 -5.94 1.60 -2.57
C SER A 154 -6.09 2.82 -1.66
N TYR A 155 -5.98 2.66 -0.35
CA TYR A 155 -6.00 3.77 0.61
C TYR A 155 -4.91 4.82 0.35
N ILE A 156 -3.81 4.47 -0.31
CA ILE A 156 -2.78 5.44 -0.73
C ILE A 156 -3.34 6.40 -1.78
N PHE A 157 -4.20 5.90 -2.66
CA PHE A 157 -4.61 6.61 -3.88
C PHE A 157 -5.92 7.39 -3.70
N ILE A 158 -6.81 6.96 -2.83
CA ILE A 158 -8.07 7.66 -2.54
C ILE A 158 -7.86 9.15 -2.23
N PRO A 159 -6.97 9.54 -1.28
CA PRO A 159 -6.72 10.95 -1.01
C PRO A 159 -6.11 11.71 -2.19
N LEU A 160 -5.37 11.03 -3.08
CA LEU A 160 -4.79 11.65 -4.28
C LEU A 160 -5.87 12.01 -5.30
N VAL A 161 -6.89 11.15 -5.46
CA VAL A 161 -8.05 11.47 -6.32
C VAL A 161 -8.72 12.74 -5.83
N PHE A 162 -9.06 12.81 -4.55
CA PHE A 162 -9.71 13.99 -3.97
C PHE A 162 -8.82 15.24 -4.04
N LEU A 163 -7.52 15.10 -3.83
CA LEU A 163 -6.58 16.21 -3.98
C LEU A 163 -6.52 16.70 -5.44
N GLY A 164 -6.49 15.79 -6.40
CA GLY A 164 -6.50 16.13 -7.82
C GLY A 164 -7.78 16.85 -8.23
N MET A 165 -8.94 16.35 -7.81
CA MET A 165 -10.24 17.02 -8.01
C MET A 165 -10.28 18.41 -7.40
N TYR A 166 -9.86 18.53 -6.12
CA TYR A 166 -9.80 19.83 -5.43
C TYR A 166 -8.97 20.86 -6.20
N LYS A 167 -7.78 20.44 -6.68
CA LYS A 167 -6.91 21.33 -7.45
C LYS A 167 -7.54 21.77 -8.76
N LEU A 168 -8.18 20.85 -9.49
CA LEU A 168 -8.85 21.17 -10.75
C LEU A 168 -10.01 22.15 -10.53
N PHE A 169 -10.84 21.96 -9.50
CA PHE A 169 -11.90 22.91 -9.16
C PHE A 169 -11.36 24.31 -8.84
N ASN A 170 -10.18 24.41 -8.25
CA ASN A 170 -9.51 25.70 -7.98
C ASN A 170 -8.67 26.21 -9.16
N LYS A 171 -8.80 25.64 -10.35
CA LYS A 171 -8.01 25.98 -11.55
C LYS A 171 -6.50 25.85 -11.35
N GLU A 172 -6.07 24.98 -10.43
CA GLU A 172 -4.68 24.62 -10.21
C GLU A 172 -4.32 23.38 -11.07
N LYS A 173 -3.02 23.15 -11.31
CA LYS A 173 -2.54 21.93 -12.01
C LYS A 173 -2.77 20.70 -11.14
N GLY A 174 -3.80 19.93 -11.46
CA GLY A 174 -4.24 18.75 -10.71
C GLY A 174 -4.34 17.46 -11.54
N GLU A 175 -4.22 17.56 -12.87
CA GLU A 175 -4.47 16.45 -13.81
C GLU A 175 -3.62 15.22 -13.46
N TRP A 176 -2.31 15.40 -13.30
CA TRP A 176 -1.41 14.30 -12.95
C TRP A 176 -1.72 13.68 -11.57
N THR A 177 -2.15 14.49 -10.60
CA THR A 177 -2.50 14.00 -9.27
C THR A 177 -3.77 13.14 -9.34
N LEU A 178 -4.75 13.58 -10.11
CA LEU A 178 -5.99 12.85 -10.35
C LEU A 178 -5.74 11.55 -11.13
N THR A 179 -4.96 11.63 -12.21
CA THR A 179 -4.63 10.46 -13.03
C THR A 179 -3.88 9.40 -12.22
N LEU A 180 -2.86 9.79 -11.46
CA LEU A 180 -2.13 8.87 -10.59
C LEU A 180 -3.03 8.19 -9.55
N GLY A 181 -3.99 8.93 -8.98
CA GLY A 181 -4.96 8.37 -8.06
C GLY A 181 -5.91 7.39 -8.74
N ALA A 182 -6.55 7.81 -9.84
CA ALA A 182 -7.59 7.03 -10.53
C ALA A 182 -7.05 5.76 -11.21
N VAL A 183 -5.94 5.87 -11.96
CA VAL A 183 -5.34 4.73 -12.68
C VAL A 183 -4.87 3.65 -11.72
N ARG A 184 -4.34 4.03 -10.56
CA ARG A 184 -3.85 3.05 -9.59
C ARG A 184 -4.98 2.33 -8.86
N ILE A 185 -6.11 2.97 -8.61
CA ILE A 185 -7.30 2.29 -8.04
C ILE A 185 -7.77 1.18 -8.99
N ASN A 186 -7.87 1.46 -10.29
CA ASN A 186 -8.29 0.47 -11.30
C ASN A 186 -7.33 -0.73 -11.46
N ILE A 187 -6.08 -0.63 -11.01
CA ILE A 187 -5.13 -1.75 -11.06
C ILE A 187 -5.32 -2.70 -9.86
N TYR A 188 -6.03 -2.26 -8.83
CA TYR A 188 -6.26 -3.05 -7.61
C TYR A 188 -7.69 -3.62 -7.50
N THR A 189 -8.65 -3.10 -8.26
CA THR A 189 -10.02 -3.63 -8.36
C THR A 189 -10.15 -4.55 -9.56
#